data_71dc52a7b8a25779fd70ca700b8ecdc2
#
_entry.id   71dc52a7b8a25779fd70ca700b8ecdc2
#
_cell.length_a   1.000
_cell.length_b   1.000
_cell.length_c   1.000
_cell.angle_alpha   90.00
_cell.angle_beta   90.00
_cell.angle_gamma   90.00
#
_symmetry.space_group_name_H-M   'P 1'
#
loop_
_entity.id
_entity.type
_entity.pdbx_description
1 polymer ?
#
loop_
_entity_poly.entity_id
_entity_poly.type
_entity_poly.pdbx_seq_one_letter_code
_entity_poly.pdbx_strand_id
1 'polypeptide(L)'
;MSANDLKASKKLQSSFISPTPQAGPGQDHINKTDHIREHNIADEISERTFQDVSLCYQCGKCSAGCPVRYYMDIAPNKVVRLIQLGFYEDALKSDTPWLCAGCLTCSTRCPKEFDLAKFMDAVREIAIEKGVEISQKNIIKFHNAFLDQIKSHGRSYEVGLVAEYKMKTMDLFQDVDSAPGMFFKGKLGLLPHNIKDRKGVKSIFKKTSGK
;
A
#
# COMPACT_ATOMS: atom_id res chain seq x y z
N MET A 1 -16.01 0.30 -37.99
CA MET A 1 -16.31 -0.36 -36.71
C MET A 1 -17.49 -1.28 -36.95
N SER A 2 -17.27 -2.59 -36.81
CA SER A 2 -18.27 -3.63 -37.11
C SER A 2 -19.25 -3.80 -35.94
N ALA A 3 -20.49 -4.22 -36.23
CA ALA A 3 -21.51 -4.49 -35.20
C ALA A 3 -21.09 -5.53 -34.14
N ASN A 4 -20.05 -6.32 -34.42
CA ASN A 4 -19.49 -7.29 -33.52
C ASN A 4 -18.63 -6.65 -32.42
N ASP A 5 -17.99 -5.50 -32.68
CA ASP A 5 -17.17 -4.77 -31.69
C ASP A 5 -18.04 -4.12 -30.61
N LEU A 6 -19.24 -3.72 -30.93
CA LEU A 6 -20.22 -3.15 -29.99
C LEU A 6 -20.84 -4.21 -29.06
N LYS A 7 -20.98 -5.47 -29.53
CA LYS A 7 -21.50 -6.56 -28.70
C LYS A 7 -20.45 -7.06 -27.68
N ALA A 8 -19.17 -7.08 -28.06
CA ALA A 8 -18.06 -7.44 -27.17
C ALA A 8 -17.91 -6.41 -26.05
N SER A 9 -18.00 -5.12 -26.35
CA SER A 9 -17.92 -4.04 -25.36
C SER A 9 -19.06 -4.07 -24.33
N LYS A 10 -20.30 -4.40 -24.76
CA LYS A 10 -21.43 -4.54 -23.84
C LYS A 10 -21.34 -5.75 -22.93
N LYS A 11 -20.70 -6.85 -23.37
CA LYS A 11 -20.55 -8.06 -22.56
C LYS A 11 -19.48 -7.90 -21.47
N LEU A 12 -18.47 -7.02 -21.67
CA LEU A 12 -17.48 -6.69 -20.63
C LEU A 12 -18.06 -5.76 -19.55
N GLN A 13 -19.04 -4.92 -19.86
CA GLN A 13 -19.62 -4.01 -18.88
C GLN A 13 -20.61 -4.67 -17.91
N SER A 14 -21.22 -5.80 -18.29
CA SER A 14 -22.18 -6.51 -17.44
C SER A 14 -21.57 -7.42 -16.37
N SER A 15 -20.27 -7.71 -16.46
CA SER A 15 -19.57 -8.59 -15.50
C SER A 15 -18.88 -7.83 -14.33
N PHE A 16 -18.98 -6.50 -14.32
CA PHE A 16 -18.35 -5.66 -13.27
C PHE A 16 -19.30 -5.11 -12.21
N ILE A 17 -20.56 -5.51 -12.22
CA ILE A 17 -21.49 -5.17 -11.14
C ILE A 17 -21.55 -6.38 -10.22
N SER A 18 -20.63 -6.43 -9.26
CA SER A 18 -20.76 -7.32 -8.10
C SER A 18 -21.98 -6.87 -7.30
N PRO A 19 -22.88 -7.77 -6.88
CA PRO A 19 -24.01 -7.40 -6.06
C PRO A 19 -23.52 -6.86 -4.71
N THR A 20 -24.08 -5.72 -4.31
CA THR A 20 -23.93 -5.15 -2.96
C THR A 20 -24.20 -6.23 -1.92
N PRO A 21 -23.34 -6.45 -0.92
CA PRO A 21 -23.66 -7.35 0.17
C PRO A 21 -24.89 -6.82 0.90
N GLN A 22 -25.95 -7.62 0.93
CA GLN A 22 -27.12 -7.36 1.75
C GLN A 22 -26.72 -7.53 3.21
N ALA A 23 -26.93 -6.50 4.01
CA ALA A 23 -26.75 -6.53 5.45
C ALA A 23 -27.74 -7.54 6.06
N GLY A 24 -27.24 -8.68 6.48
CA GLY A 24 -27.95 -9.62 7.33
C GLY A 24 -27.92 -9.12 8.80
N PRO A 25 -28.95 -9.40 9.64
CA PRO A 25 -29.00 -8.96 11.02
C PRO A 25 -27.96 -9.72 11.88
N GLY A 26 -27.33 -8.94 12.75
CA GLY A 26 -26.20 -9.19 13.58
C GLY A 26 -26.16 -10.52 14.35
N GLN A 27 -24.94 -10.85 14.72
CA GLN A 27 -24.63 -11.51 16.01
C GLN A 27 -23.14 -11.28 16.36
N ASP A 28 -22.95 -10.59 17.47
CA ASP A 28 -21.88 -10.72 18.46
C ASP A 28 -20.44 -11.02 17.99
N HIS A 29 -19.74 -9.98 17.52
CA HIS A 29 -18.29 -9.87 17.59
C HIS A 29 -17.87 -8.57 18.30
N ILE A 30 -18.39 -8.41 19.51
CA ILE A 30 -17.90 -7.39 20.47
C ILE A 30 -16.65 -7.99 21.10
N ASN A 31 -15.43 -7.52 20.71
CA ASN A 31 -14.27 -7.46 21.62
C ASN A 31 -12.93 -7.04 21.00
N LYS A 32 -12.82 -6.72 19.68
CA LYS A 32 -11.59 -6.12 19.13
C LYS A 32 -11.81 -4.75 18.51
N THR A 33 -13.03 -4.41 18.20
CA THR A 33 -13.43 -3.15 17.53
C THR A 33 -13.57 -1.97 18.47
N ASP A 34 -13.73 -2.18 19.79
CA ASP A 34 -13.96 -1.10 20.75
C ASP A 34 -12.72 -0.23 20.96
N HIS A 35 -11.50 -0.81 20.90
CA HIS A 35 -10.26 -0.04 21.00
C HIS A 35 -9.98 0.89 19.81
N ILE A 36 -10.60 0.64 18.65
CA ILE A 36 -10.45 1.50 17.46
C ILE A 36 -11.39 2.71 17.54
N ARG A 37 -12.49 2.59 18.27
CA ARG A 37 -13.49 3.66 18.45
C ARG A 37 -13.10 4.68 19.52
N GLU A 38 -12.29 4.30 20.51
CA GLU A 38 -11.87 5.17 21.61
C GLU A 38 -10.78 6.19 21.22
N HIS A 39 -9.99 5.91 20.17
CA HIS A 39 -9.01 6.86 19.64
C HIS A 39 -9.51 7.47 18.33
N ASN A 40 -9.58 8.80 18.29
CA ASN A 40 -9.89 9.53 17.07
C ASN A 40 -8.71 9.39 16.08
N ILE A 41 -8.77 8.37 15.21
CA ILE A 41 -7.73 8.11 14.21
C ILE A 41 -7.53 9.30 13.27
N ALA A 42 -8.57 10.11 13.04
CA ALA A 42 -8.43 11.32 12.24
C ALA A 42 -7.48 12.33 12.90
N ASP A 43 -7.55 12.49 14.22
CA ASP A 43 -6.64 13.36 14.96
C ASP A 43 -5.23 12.77 14.97
N GLU A 44 -5.10 11.46 15.20
CA GLU A 44 -3.80 10.77 15.14
C GLU A 44 -3.12 10.94 13.77
N ILE A 45 -3.86 10.81 12.67
CA ILE A 45 -3.35 11.05 11.31
C ILE A 45 -2.95 12.51 11.14
N SER A 46 -3.78 13.45 11.65
CA SER A 46 -3.51 14.89 11.55
C SER A 46 -2.22 15.27 12.28
N GLU A 47 -1.97 14.69 13.45
CA GLU A 47 -0.74 14.90 14.22
C GLU A 47 0.50 14.35 13.47
N ARG A 48 0.42 13.10 12.94
CA ARG A 48 1.54 12.48 12.22
C ARG A 48 1.87 13.18 10.92
N THR A 49 0.85 13.68 10.23
CA THR A 49 1.03 14.30 8.90
C THR A 49 1.18 15.82 8.95
N PHE A 50 0.88 16.44 10.10
CA PHE A 50 0.78 17.90 10.26
C PHE A 50 -0.24 18.51 9.29
N GLN A 51 -1.35 17.81 9.04
CA GLN A 51 -2.41 18.24 8.14
C GLN A 51 -3.77 17.92 8.74
N ASP A 52 -4.72 18.81 8.57
CA ASP A 52 -6.10 18.56 8.95
C ASP A 52 -6.81 17.70 7.87
N VAL A 53 -7.27 16.52 8.27
CA VAL A 53 -8.01 15.60 7.39
C VAL A 53 -9.31 16.23 6.88
N SER A 54 -9.88 17.20 7.61
CA SER A 54 -11.11 17.91 7.24
C SER A 54 -10.94 18.81 5.99
N LEU A 55 -9.70 19.19 5.64
CA LEU A 55 -9.42 19.99 4.44
C LEU A 55 -9.85 19.32 3.14
N CYS A 56 -9.96 17.98 3.13
CA CYS A 56 -10.37 17.23 1.95
C CYS A 56 -11.88 17.36 1.70
N TYR A 57 -12.26 18.17 0.71
CA TYR A 57 -13.66 18.35 0.30
C TYR A 57 -14.12 17.39 -0.82
N GLN A 58 -13.39 16.29 -1.03
CA GLN A 58 -13.80 15.19 -1.91
C GLN A 58 -13.93 15.55 -3.40
N CYS A 59 -13.11 16.45 -3.92
CA CYS A 59 -13.15 16.84 -5.34
C CYS A 59 -12.75 15.74 -6.33
N GLY A 60 -12.09 14.67 -5.87
CA GLY A 60 -11.73 13.52 -6.68
C GLY A 60 -10.51 13.69 -7.61
N LYS A 61 -9.88 14.87 -7.69
CA LYS A 61 -8.71 15.12 -8.57
C LYS A 61 -7.54 14.18 -8.30
N CYS A 62 -7.31 13.82 -7.04
CA CYS A 62 -6.28 12.85 -6.64
C CYS A 62 -6.56 11.46 -7.20
N SER A 63 -7.81 11.00 -7.15
CA SER A 63 -8.22 9.69 -7.63
C SER A 63 -8.23 9.59 -9.15
N ALA A 64 -8.69 10.65 -9.83
CA ALA A 64 -8.70 10.73 -11.29
C ALA A 64 -7.27 10.75 -11.88
N GLY A 65 -6.30 11.24 -11.14
CA GLY A 65 -4.90 11.32 -11.59
C GLY A 65 -4.00 10.20 -11.07
N CYS A 66 -4.51 9.25 -10.31
CA CYS A 66 -3.70 8.19 -9.72
C CYS A 66 -3.35 7.12 -10.76
N PRO A 67 -2.04 6.87 -11.02
CA PRO A 67 -1.61 5.92 -12.04
C PRO A 67 -1.95 4.46 -11.68
N VAL A 68 -2.11 4.17 -10.40
CA VAL A 68 -2.40 2.81 -9.89
C VAL A 68 -3.85 2.65 -9.41
N ARG A 69 -4.74 3.62 -9.71
CA ARG A 69 -6.14 3.62 -9.25
C ARG A 69 -6.90 2.34 -9.63
N TYR A 70 -6.60 1.79 -10.79
CA TYR A 70 -7.31 0.61 -11.33
C TYR A 70 -7.09 -0.67 -10.52
N TYR A 71 -6.01 -0.73 -9.74
CA TYR A 71 -5.65 -1.87 -8.90
C TYR A 71 -6.16 -1.72 -7.47
N MET A 72 -6.66 -0.54 -7.10
CA MET A 72 -7.15 -0.23 -5.76
C MET A 72 -8.59 -0.67 -5.59
N ASP A 73 -8.92 -1.23 -4.44
CA ASP A 73 -10.29 -1.58 -4.02
C ASP A 73 -11.19 -0.35 -3.95
N ILE A 74 -10.78 0.68 -3.22
CA ILE A 74 -11.48 1.95 -3.11
C ILE A 74 -10.64 3.11 -3.66
N ALA A 75 -11.29 4.20 -4.02
CA ALA A 75 -10.57 5.37 -4.56
C ALA A 75 -9.79 6.09 -3.45
N PRO A 76 -8.60 6.67 -3.74
CA PRO A 76 -7.80 7.38 -2.75
C PRO A 76 -8.56 8.44 -1.95
N ASN A 77 -9.41 9.25 -2.60
CA ASN A 77 -10.25 10.21 -1.89
C ASN A 77 -11.28 9.54 -0.96
N LYS A 78 -11.71 8.30 -1.27
CA LYS A 78 -12.67 7.57 -0.43
C LYS A 78 -12.04 7.09 0.87
N VAL A 79 -10.75 6.73 0.88
CA VAL A 79 -10.04 6.42 2.13
C VAL A 79 -10.08 7.62 3.07
N VAL A 80 -9.79 8.84 2.56
CA VAL A 80 -9.91 10.06 3.36
C VAL A 80 -11.34 10.24 3.87
N ARG A 81 -12.35 9.96 3.02
CA ARG A 81 -13.75 10.11 3.43
C ARG A 81 -14.16 9.13 4.52
N LEU A 82 -13.69 7.90 4.48
CA LEU A 82 -13.93 6.92 5.54
C LEU A 82 -13.38 7.42 6.88
N ILE A 83 -12.15 7.95 6.88
CA ILE A 83 -11.55 8.53 8.09
C ILE A 83 -12.37 9.73 8.59
N GLN A 84 -12.79 10.65 7.70
CA GLN A 84 -13.63 11.79 8.07
C GLN A 84 -14.97 11.40 8.70
N LEU A 85 -15.52 10.25 8.27
CA LEU A 85 -16.81 9.75 8.75
C LEU A 85 -16.69 8.81 9.97
N GLY A 86 -15.45 8.53 10.44
CA GLY A 86 -15.22 7.62 11.56
C GLY A 86 -15.26 6.13 11.22
N PHE A 87 -15.34 5.77 9.93
CA PHE A 87 -15.24 4.38 9.45
C PHE A 87 -13.77 3.94 9.39
N TYR A 88 -13.13 3.94 10.56
CA TYR A 88 -11.68 3.74 10.66
C TYR A 88 -11.25 2.34 10.25
N GLU A 89 -12.02 1.34 10.66
CA GLU A 89 -11.73 -0.06 10.36
C GLU A 89 -11.72 -0.33 8.84
N ASP A 90 -12.72 0.19 8.13
CA ASP A 90 -12.81 0.03 6.68
C ASP A 90 -11.65 0.74 5.96
N ALA A 91 -11.25 1.92 6.45
CA ALA A 91 -10.12 2.64 5.89
C ALA A 91 -8.79 1.91 6.11
N LEU A 92 -8.56 1.38 7.33
CA LEU A 92 -7.32 0.69 7.70
C LEU A 92 -7.20 -0.70 7.03
N LYS A 93 -8.32 -1.39 6.77
CA LYS A 93 -8.35 -2.69 6.09
C LYS A 93 -8.27 -2.57 4.57
N SER A 94 -8.49 -1.38 4.01
CA SER A 94 -8.49 -1.20 2.55
C SER A 94 -7.11 -1.47 1.92
N ASP A 95 -7.11 -1.95 0.67
CA ASP A 95 -5.89 -2.21 -0.10
C ASP A 95 -5.22 -0.93 -0.58
N THR A 96 -5.99 0.13 -0.74
CA THR A 96 -5.57 1.39 -1.35
C THR A 96 -4.30 1.99 -0.74
N PRO A 97 -4.15 2.12 0.60
CA PRO A 97 -2.91 2.61 1.19
C PRO A 97 -1.69 1.74 0.83
N TRP A 98 -1.87 0.42 0.74
CA TRP A 98 -0.80 -0.54 0.46
C TRP A 98 -0.34 -0.51 -1.00
N LEU A 99 -1.26 -0.27 -1.93
CA LEU A 99 -1.00 -0.15 -3.36
C LEU A 99 -0.49 1.25 -3.75
N CYS A 100 -0.51 2.21 -2.83
CA CYS A 100 -0.04 3.57 -3.09
C CYS A 100 1.47 3.58 -3.37
N ALA A 101 1.85 4.00 -4.57
CA ALA A 101 3.24 4.07 -5.01
C ALA A 101 4.00 5.30 -4.49
N GLY A 102 3.40 6.17 -3.67
CA GLY A 102 4.04 7.38 -3.15
C GLY A 102 4.50 8.38 -4.22
N CYS A 103 3.89 8.36 -5.41
CA CYS A 103 4.35 9.15 -6.58
C CYS A 103 4.04 10.65 -6.50
N LEU A 104 3.39 11.12 -5.43
CA LEU A 104 3.04 12.52 -5.14
C LEU A 104 2.11 13.22 -6.16
N THR A 105 1.67 12.52 -7.21
CA THR A 105 0.76 13.11 -8.23
C THR A 105 -0.54 13.64 -7.61
N CYS A 106 -1.05 12.96 -6.58
CA CYS A 106 -2.25 13.39 -5.87
C CYS A 106 -2.02 14.68 -5.06
N SER A 107 -0.86 14.78 -4.39
CA SER A 107 -0.49 15.96 -3.58
C SER A 107 -0.34 17.20 -4.45
N THR A 108 0.34 17.08 -5.60
CA THR A 108 0.51 18.21 -6.55
C THR A 108 -0.79 18.68 -7.21
N ARG A 109 -1.79 17.81 -7.32
CA ARG A 109 -3.10 18.13 -7.91
C ARG A 109 -4.14 18.63 -6.90
N CYS A 110 -3.83 18.56 -5.61
CA CYS A 110 -4.79 18.92 -4.57
C CYS A 110 -4.96 20.44 -4.46
N PRO A 111 -6.18 20.99 -4.67
CA PRO A 111 -6.40 22.43 -4.58
C PRO A 111 -6.43 22.93 -3.13
N LYS A 112 -6.41 22.03 -2.16
CA LYS A 112 -6.31 22.33 -0.72
C LYS A 112 -4.92 22.01 -0.17
N GLU A 113 -3.95 21.72 -1.05
CA GLU A 113 -2.57 21.39 -0.67
C GLU A 113 -2.49 20.20 0.31
N PHE A 114 -3.53 19.35 0.34
CA PHE A 114 -3.57 18.17 1.18
C PHE A 114 -2.63 17.11 0.61
N ASP A 115 -1.60 16.72 1.37
CA ASP A 115 -0.64 15.69 0.99
C ASP A 115 -1.21 14.30 1.23
N LEU A 116 -1.90 13.79 0.21
CA LEU A 116 -2.52 12.47 0.28
C LEU A 116 -1.48 11.34 0.39
N ALA A 117 -0.26 11.53 -0.11
CA ALA A 117 0.78 10.51 0.02
C ALA A 117 1.19 10.33 1.49
N LYS A 118 1.46 11.42 2.22
CA LYS A 118 1.71 11.36 3.67
C LYS A 118 0.51 10.79 4.44
N PHE A 119 -0.70 11.14 4.04
CA PHE A 119 -1.91 10.57 4.63
C PHE A 119 -1.93 9.04 4.47
N MET A 120 -1.65 8.50 3.27
CA MET A 120 -1.60 7.06 3.03
C MET A 120 -0.49 6.37 3.82
N ASP A 121 0.64 7.04 4.03
CA ASP A 121 1.73 6.53 4.87
C ASP A 121 1.28 6.42 6.33
N ALA A 122 0.65 7.46 6.88
CA ALA A 122 0.12 7.45 8.24
C ALA A 122 -0.94 6.36 8.44
N VAL A 123 -1.83 6.15 7.46
CA VAL A 123 -2.82 5.05 7.50
C VAL A 123 -2.13 3.68 7.57
N ARG A 124 -1.06 3.46 6.78
CA ARG A 124 -0.28 2.20 6.81
C ARG A 124 0.39 1.97 8.16
N GLU A 125 1.01 3.01 8.72
CA GLU A 125 1.68 2.95 10.03
C GLU A 125 0.68 2.58 11.14
N ILE A 126 -0.45 3.28 11.19
CA ILE A 126 -1.51 3.03 12.18
C ILE A 126 -2.09 1.61 12.00
N ALA A 127 -2.28 1.14 10.77
CA ALA A 127 -2.78 -0.22 10.51
C ALA A 127 -1.81 -1.29 11.05
N ILE A 128 -0.50 -1.08 10.90
CA ILE A 128 0.53 -1.99 11.45
C ILE A 128 0.52 -1.94 12.98
N GLU A 129 0.55 -0.75 13.58
CA GLU A 129 0.60 -0.55 15.03
C GLU A 129 -0.61 -1.13 15.74
N LYS A 130 -1.78 -0.97 15.14
CA LYS A 130 -3.04 -1.53 15.69
C LYS A 130 -3.24 -3.01 15.35
N GLY A 131 -2.31 -3.63 14.60
CA GLY A 131 -2.39 -5.04 14.22
C GLY A 131 -3.61 -5.37 13.37
N VAL A 132 -4.08 -4.44 12.55
CA VAL A 132 -5.21 -4.65 11.64
C VAL A 132 -4.84 -5.72 10.61
N GLU A 133 -5.79 -6.61 10.30
CA GLU A 133 -5.54 -7.63 9.27
C GLU A 133 -5.40 -6.96 7.89
N ILE A 134 -4.23 -7.11 7.30
CA ILE A 134 -3.88 -6.51 6.02
C ILE A 134 -4.01 -7.58 4.93
N SER A 135 -4.82 -7.30 3.89
CA SER A 135 -5.02 -8.21 2.75
C SER A 135 -3.74 -8.35 1.91
N GLN A 136 -2.99 -7.26 1.74
CA GLN A 136 -1.77 -7.19 0.92
C GLN A 136 -0.51 -7.64 1.67
N LYS A 137 -0.55 -8.83 2.29
CA LYS A 137 0.56 -9.40 3.10
C LYS A 137 1.88 -9.49 2.33
N ASN A 138 1.83 -9.70 1.02
CA ASN A 138 3.04 -9.83 0.19
C ASN A 138 3.78 -8.49 0.02
N ILE A 139 3.07 -7.36 0.05
CA ILE A 139 3.70 -6.03 0.01
C ILE A 139 4.54 -5.82 1.27
N ILE A 140 4.03 -6.19 2.44
CA ILE A 140 4.77 -6.10 3.70
C ILE A 140 6.00 -7.02 3.69
N LYS A 141 5.85 -8.26 3.19
CA LYS A 141 6.98 -9.19 3.04
C LYS A 141 8.07 -8.62 2.14
N PHE A 142 7.66 -7.96 1.03
CA PHE A 142 8.59 -7.30 0.12
C PHE A 142 9.33 -6.13 0.79
N HIS A 143 8.60 -5.25 1.50
CA HIS A 143 9.22 -4.14 2.23
C HIS A 143 10.22 -4.62 3.28
N ASN A 144 9.87 -5.65 4.03
CA ASN A 144 10.77 -6.24 5.03
C ASN A 144 12.01 -6.85 4.38
N ALA A 145 11.86 -7.61 3.28
CA ALA A 145 12.99 -8.15 2.53
C ALA A 145 13.89 -7.03 1.99
N PHE A 146 13.30 -5.96 1.47
CA PHE A 146 14.05 -4.80 0.98
C PHE A 146 14.87 -4.13 2.10
N LEU A 147 14.26 -3.89 3.25
CA LEU A 147 14.94 -3.31 4.41
C LEU A 147 16.04 -4.23 4.96
N ASP A 148 15.83 -5.54 4.96
CA ASP A 148 16.85 -6.54 5.36
C ASP A 148 18.07 -6.49 4.43
N GLN A 149 17.86 -6.32 3.12
CA GLN A 149 18.97 -6.12 2.17
C GLN A 149 19.73 -4.81 2.46
N ILE A 150 19.04 -3.70 2.69
CA ILE A 150 19.67 -2.42 3.05
C ILE A 150 20.45 -2.55 4.37
N LYS A 151 19.88 -3.18 5.39
CA LYS A 151 20.54 -3.43 6.68
C LYS A 151 21.80 -4.28 6.53
N SER A 152 21.76 -5.28 5.64
CA SER A 152 22.87 -6.23 5.46
C SER A 152 24.00 -5.66 4.60
N HIS A 153 23.68 -4.99 3.50
CA HIS A 153 24.62 -4.55 2.48
C HIS A 153 24.82 -3.04 2.41
N GLY A 154 23.93 -2.25 3.05
CA GLY A 154 23.88 -0.79 2.96
C GLY A 154 23.22 -0.27 1.70
N ARG A 155 22.86 -1.16 0.76
CA ARG A 155 22.16 -0.88 -0.49
C ARG A 155 21.33 -2.09 -0.92
N SER A 156 20.42 -1.89 -1.84
CA SER A 156 19.64 -2.98 -2.43
C SER A 156 20.57 -3.93 -3.21
N TYR A 157 20.41 -5.23 -2.97
CA TYR A 157 21.01 -6.31 -3.76
C TYR A 157 19.85 -7.09 -4.40
N GLU A 158 19.67 -6.90 -5.72
CA GLU A 158 18.46 -7.32 -6.41
C GLU A 158 18.24 -8.84 -6.35
N VAL A 159 19.29 -9.63 -6.60
CA VAL A 159 19.19 -11.10 -6.57
C VAL A 159 18.87 -11.60 -5.17
N GLY A 160 19.52 -11.04 -4.16
CA GLY A 160 19.24 -11.36 -2.76
C GLY A 160 17.82 -10.97 -2.34
N LEU A 161 17.35 -9.79 -2.79
CA LEU A 161 15.99 -9.33 -2.53
C LEU A 161 14.95 -10.28 -3.11
N VAL A 162 15.10 -10.67 -4.39
CA VAL A 162 14.18 -11.61 -5.06
C VAL A 162 14.20 -12.96 -4.36
N ALA A 163 15.39 -13.50 -4.03
CA ALA A 163 15.52 -14.78 -3.34
C ALA A 163 14.84 -14.74 -1.96
N GLU A 164 15.09 -13.70 -1.16
CA GLU A 164 14.48 -13.54 0.16
C GLU A 164 12.96 -13.37 0.08
N TYR A 165 12.48 -12.54 -0.86
CA TYR A 165 11.05 -12.34 -1.08
C TYR A 165 10.35 -13.65 -1.47
N LYS A 166 10.92 -14.42 -2.40
CA LYS A 166 10.39 -15.72 -2.83
C LYS A 166 10.37 -16.73 -1.69
N MET A 167 11.39 -16.75 -0.85
CA MET A 167 11.36 -17.60 0.35
C MET A 167 10.28 -17.17 1.35
N LYS A 168 10.08 -15.87 1.56
CA LYS A 168 9.04 -15.34 2.47
C LYS A 168 7.61 -15.55 1.94
N THR A 169 7.42 -15.57 0.61
CA THR A 169 6.10 -15.78 -0.02
C THR A 169 5.79 -17.23 -0.29
N MET A 170 6.80 -18.14 -0.28
CA MET A 170 6.71 -19.54 -0.68
C MET A 170 6.33 -19.74 -2.15
N ASP A 171 6.47 -18.69 -2.98
CA ASP A 171 6.15 -18.70 -4.41
C ASP A 171 7.45 -18.67 -5.22
N LEU A 172 8.07 -19.83 -5.37
CA LEU A 172 9.40 -19.95 -5.96
C LEU A 172 9.40 -19.86 -7.48
N PHE A 173 8.30 -20.18 -8.14
CA PHE A 173 8.23 -20.34 -9.60
C PHE A 173 7.62 -19.15 -10.33
N GLN A 174 7.03 -18.21 -9.64
CA GLN A 174 6.48 -17.00 -10.25
C GLN A 174 7.62 -16.19 -10.91
N ASP A 175 7.41 -15.74 -12.16
CA ASP A 175 8.33 -14.89 -12.93
C ASP A 175 9.72 -15.49 -13.23
N VAL A 176 9.92 -16.81 -13.07
CA VAL A 176 11.20 -17.49 -13.39
C VAL A 176 11.52 -17.39 -14.88
N ASP A 177 10.52 -17.33 -15.74
CA ASP A 177 10.69 -17.24 -17.21
C ASP A 177 11.44 -15.97 -17.64
N SER A 178 11.34 -14.89 -16.86
CA SER A 178 12.00 -13.62 -17.15
C SER A 178 13.46 -13.56 -16.69
N ALA A 179 13.84 -14.42 -15.73
CA ALA A 179 15.16 -14.41 -15.10
C ALA A 179 16.32 -14.70 -16.07
N PRO A 180 16.24 -15.72 -16.99
CA PRO A 180 17.32 -15.99 -17.94
C PRO A 180 17.59 -14.80 -18.85
N GLY A 181 16.53 -14.14 -19.35
CA GLY A 181 16.67 -12.98 -20.24
C GLY A 181 17.37 -11.79 -19.58
N MET A 182 17.12 -11.56 -18.28
CA MET A 182 17.79 -10.51 -17.52
C MET A 182 19.24 -10.86 -17.20
N PHE A 183 19.52 -12.13 -16.93
CA PHE A 183 20.85 -12.64 -16.66
C PHE A 183 21.77 -12.52 -17.88
N PHE A 184 21.35 -13.00 -19.05
CA PHE A 184 22.12 -12.90 -20.27
C PHE A 184 22.39 -11.46 -20.75
N LYS A 185 21.53 -10.52 -20.37
CA LYS A 185 21.71 -9.08 -20.62
C LYS A 185 22.64 -8.39 -19.61
N GLY A 186 23.23 -9.12 -18.66
CA GLY A 186 24.15 -8.59 -17.66
C GLY A 186 23.50 -7.59 -16.69
N LYS A 187 22.17 -7.60 -16.57
CA LYS A 187 21.43 -6.66 -15.71
C LYS A 187 21.33 -7.11 -14.24
N LEU A 188 21.65 -8.38 -13.97
CA LEU A 188 21.63 -8.94 -12.62
C LEU A 188 23.06 -9.07 -12.10
N GLY A 189 23.40 -8.28 -11.10
CA GLY A 189 24.66 -8.44 -10.36
C GLY A 189 24.58 -9.64 -9.43
N LEU A 190 25.36 -10.72 -9.73
CA LEU A 190 25.36 -11.96 -8.93
C LEU A 190 25.98 -11.78 -7.54
N LEU A 191 26.84 -10.79 -7.36
CA LEU A 191 27.54 -10.56 -6.11
C LEU A 191 27.02 -9.26 -5.46
N PRO A 192 26.81 -9.28 -4.12
CA PRO A 192 26.37 -8.10 -3.41
C PRO A 192 27.46 -7.03 -3.41
N HIS A 193 27.11 -5.82 -3.87
CA HIS A 193 27.96 -4.65 -3.71
C HIS A 193 27.69 -4.02 -2.36
N ASN A 194 28.69 -4.08 -1.46
CA ASN A 194 28.57 -3.50 -0.14
C ASN A 194 29.05 -2.04 -0.16
N ILE A 195 28.40 -1.18 0.62
CA ILE A 195 28.89 0.18 0.88
C ILE A 195 30.08 0.16 1.86
N LYS A 196 30.91 1.21 1.84
CA LYS A 196 32.08 1.32 2.72
C LYS A 196 31.68 1.38 4.20
N ASP A 197 30.62 2.12 4.54
CA ASP A 197 30.16 2.26 5.95
C ASP A 197 28.92 1.41 6.27
N ARG A 198 29.05 0.10 6.20
CA ARG A 198 27.98 -0.83 6.64
C ARG A 198 27.67 -0.75 8.13
N LYS A 199 28.69 -0.38 8.95
CA LYS A 199 28.51 -0.27 10.41
C LYS A 199 27.60 0.90 10.76
N GLY A 200 27.76 2.03 10.06
CA GLY A 200 26.89 3.21 10.22
C GLY A 200 25.45 2.88 9.92
N VAL A 201 25.16 2.22 8.77
CA VAL A 201 23.79 1.79 8.42
C VAL A 201 23.21 0.85 9.48
N LYS A 202 23.95 -0.17 9.92
CA LYS A 202 23.48 -1.08 10.99
C LYS A 202 23.18 -0.34 12.30
N SER A 203 23.95 0.70 12.62
CA SER A 203 23.71 1.51 13.82
C SER A 203 22.42 2.31 13.74
N ILE A 204 22.06 2.83 12.53
CA ILE A 204 20.80 3.52 12.27
C ILE A 204 19.64 2.54 12.53
N PHE A 205 19.67 1.38 11.92
CA PHE A 205 18.64 0.35 12.15
C PHE A 205 18.50 -0.02 13.62
N LYS A 206 19.62 -0.17 14.35
CA LYS A 206 19.57 -0.47 15.79
C LYS A 206 18.91 0.64 16.60
N LYS A 207 19.11 1.91 16.23
CA LYS A 207 18.51 3.07 16.92
C LYS A 207 17.03 3.23 16.62
N THR A 208 16.59 2.82 15.43
CA THR A 208 15.18 2.97 14.98
C THR A 208 14.31 1.77 15.31
N SER A 209 14.89 0.56 15.44
CA SER A 209 14.13 -0.68 15.76
C SER A 209 13.70 -0.79 17.24
N GLY A 210 14.01 0.19 18.07
CA GLY A 210 13.69 0.22 19.51
C GLY A 210 12.57 1.21 19.87
N LYS A 211 11.78 1.66 18.89
CA LYS A 211 10.62 2.52 19.13
C LYS A 211 9.34 1.78 18.81
#